data_38e877e86cf6bcfb26644c7589e4829b
#
_entry.id   38e877e86cf6bcfb26644c7589e4829b
#
_cell.length_a   1.000
_cell.length_b   1.000
_cell.length_c   1.000
_cell.angle_alpha   90.00
_cell.angle_beta   90.00
_cell.angle_gamma   90.00
#
_symmetry.space_group_name_H-M   'P 1'
#
loop_
_entity.id
_entity.type
_entity.pdbx_description
1 polymer ?
#
loop_
_entity_poly.entity_id
_entity_poly.type
_entity_poly.pdbx_seq_one_letter_code
_entity_poly.pdbx_strand_id
1 'polypeptide(L)'
;MKSDLFSGRCGMTLTLLLLLFPYTAKAQTANSNHPVTDAEKMTDALRAGPKFITKDATILDWPVKAGGEYRVLRKGTNEWTCLPGVPGYSHDEPGCFDPVFMQWIKDSLAGREPHITTIGIAYMYVGAWVPAKSGKDITSKSDEFHVGPHIMIVSPRENQKELQSFSRDGSNGMPYVAHLPNGTDLYLVLPFRQWDEK
;
A
#
# COMPACT_ATOMS: atom_id res chain seq x y z
N MET A 1 -88.41 13.68 -5.81
CA MET A 1 -88.56 13.68 -7.28
C MET A 1 -87.17 13.39 -7.84
N LYS A 2 -86.95 12.13 -8.27
CA LYS A 2 -86.77 11.70 -9.69
C LYS A 2 -85.60 12.43 -10.32
N SER A 3 -84.61 11.88 -10.92
CA SER A 3 -84.43 10.54 -11.54
C SER A 3 -83.00 10.48 -12.13
N ASP A 4 -82.37 9.36 -12.02
CA ASP A 4 -81.83 8.51 -13.07
C ASP A 4 -80.53 8.87 -13.79
N LEU A 5 -79.57 8.00 -13.58
CA LEU A 5 -78.86 7.14 -14.53
C LEU A 5 -78.09 7.80 -15.69
N PHE A 6 -76.80 7.57 -15.79
CA PHE A 6 -76.26 6.71 -16.84
C PHE A 6 -74.78 6.34 -16.60
N SER A 7 -74.56 5.08 -16.56
CA SER A 7 -73.42 4.21 -16.73
C SER A 7 -72.53 4.60 -17.92
N GLY A 8 -71.25 4.48 -17.70
CA GLY A 8 -70.23 4.56 -18.77
C GLY A 8 -68.90 4.07 -18.28
N ARG A 9 -68.76 2.73 -18.18
CA ARG A 9 -67.45 2.09 -17.95
C ARG A 9 -66.66 2.15 -19.25
N CYS A 10 -65.59 2.91 -19.29
CA CYS A 10 -64.56 2.78 -20.30
C CYS A 10 -63.28 2.27 -19.63
N GLY A 11 -63.09 0.99 -19.72
CA GLY A 11 -61.89 0.32 -19.27
C GLY A 11 -60.71 0.61 -20.21
N MET A 12 -59.76 1.35 -19.73
CA MET A 12 -58.51 1.55 -20.46
C MET A 12 -57.44 0.71 -19.75
N THR A 13 -57.23 -0.49 -20.28
CA THR A 13 -56.13 -1.38 -19.87
C THR A 13 -54.81 -0.75 -20.31
N LEU A 14 -54.14 -0.13 -19.34
CA LEU A 14 -52.76 0.37 -19.52
C LEU A 14 -51.80 -0.82 -19.47
N THR A 15 -51.43 -1.33 -20.65
CA THR A 15 -50.41 -2.37 -20.79
C THR A 15 -49.04 -1.76 -20.52
N LEU A 16 -48.52 -1.98 -19.29
CA LEU A 16 -47.21 -1.55 -18.88
C LEU A 16 -46.15 -2.45 -19.57
N LEU A 17 -45.59 -1.96 -20.65
CA LEU A 17 -44.51 -2.62 -21.38
C LEU A 17 -43.19 -2.42 -20.57
N LEU A 18 -42.84 -3.40 -19.74
CA LEU A 18 -41.56 -3.46 -19.07
C LEU A 18 -40.44 -3.70 -20.09
N LEU A 19 -39.82 -2.63 -20.55
CA LEU A 19 -38.58 -2.69 -21.31
C LEU A 19 -37.45 -3.16 -20.36
N LEU A 20 -37.18 -4.46 -20.40
CA LEU A 20 -35.99 -5.05 -19.80
C LEU A 20 -34.76 -4.59 -20.61
N PHE A 21 -34.17 -3.46 -20.23
CA PHE A 21 -32.83 -3.12 -20.68
C PHE A 21 -31.84 -4.07 -19.99
N PRO A 22 -31.06 -4.86 -20.76
CA PRO A 22 -29.96 -5.60 -20.16
C PRO A 22 -28.94 -4.56 -19.66
N TYR A 23 -28.88 -4.38 -18.35
CA TYR A 23 -27.75 -3.71 -17.73
C TYR A 23 -26.50 -4.58 -17.94
N THR A 24 -25.82 -4.36 -19.06
CA THR A 24 -24.44 -4.83 -19.19
C THR A 24 -23.59 -4.00 -18.23
N ALA A 25 -23.40 -4.51 -17.05
CA ALA A 25 -22.34 -4.02 -16.16
C ALA A 25 -21.02 -4.20 -16.91
N LYS A 26 -20.53 -3.14 -17.56
CA LYS A 26 -19.14 -3.08 -17.95
C LYS A 26 -18.34 -3.15 -16.64
N ALA A 27 -17.74 -4.32 -16.40
CA ALA A 27 -16.65 -4.40 -15.43
C ALA A 27 -15.62 -3.34 -15.85
N GLN A 28 -15.55 -2.24 -15.13
CA GLN A 28 -14.42 -1.32 -15.21
C GLN A 28 -13.21 -2.15 -14.79
N THR A 29 -12.43 -2.58 -15.78
CA THR A 29 -11.06 -3.01 -15.53
C THR A 29 -10.37 -1.79 -14.93
N ALA A 30 -10.28 -1.77 -13.60
CA ALA A 30 -9.38 -0.88 -12.91
C ALA A 30 -8.00 -1.18 -13.50
N ASN A 31 -7.43 -0.19 -14.19
CA ASN A 31 -6.06 -0.24 -14.67
C ASN A 31 -5.17 -0.05 -13.44
N SER A 32 -5.13 -1.08 -12.58
CA SER A 32 -4.27 -1.08 -11.41
C SER A 32 -2.88 -1.48 -11.90
N ASN A 33 -1.93 -0.58 -11.78
CA ASN A 33 -0.51 -0.88 -11.98
C ASN A 33 0.03 -1.85 -10.92
N HIS A 34 -0.85 -2.44 -10.11
CA HIS A 34 -0.51 -3.37 -9.04
C HIS A 34 -0.64 -4.81 -9.49
N PRO A 35 0.25 -5.68 -9.01
CA PRO A 35 0.19 -7.11 -9.28
C PRO A 35 -1.11 -7.70 -8.70
N VAL A 36 -1.83 -8.45 -9.50
CA VAL A 36 -3.14 -9.03 -9.14
C VAL A 36 -3.02 -10.53 -8.83
N THR A 37 -2.28 -11.26 -9.67
CA THR A 37 -2.06 -12.70 -9.50
C THR A 37 -0.91 -12.98 -8.53
N ASP A 38 -0.90 -14.16 -7.94
CA ASP A 38 0.19 -14.59 -7.05
C ASP A 38 1.56 -14.58 -7.76
N ALA A 39 1.60 -14.94 -9.05
CA ALA A 39 2.82 -14.90 -9.84
C ALA A 39 3.34 -13.48 -10.06
N GLU A 40 2.44 -12.54 -10.36
CA GLU A 40 2.78 -11.12 -10.48
C GLU A 40 3.26 -10.54 -9.15
N LYS A 41 2.56 -10.85 -8.04
CA LYS A 41 2.95 -10.42 -6.69
C LYS A 41 4.34 -10.95 -6.29
N MET A 42 4.63 -12.21 -6.60
CA MET A 42 5.96 -12.77 -6.35
C MET A 42 7.04 -12.09 -7.19
N THR A 43 6.76 -11.84 -8.48
CA THR A 43 7.69 -11.15 -9.39
C THR A 43 7.97 -9.74 -8.90
N ASP A 44 6.93 -9.04 -8.46
CA ASP A 44 7.04 -7.68 -7.94
C ASP A 44 7.85 -7.63 -6.64
N ALA A 45 7.52 -8.47 -5.66
CA ALA A 45 8.24 -8.55 -4.39
C ALA A 45 9.75 -8.81 -4.58
N LEU A 46 10.15 -9.54 -5.63
CA LEU A 46 11.57 -9.81 -5.93
C LEU A 46 12.33 -8.56 -6.40
N ARG A 47 11.65 -7.51 -6.82
CA ARG A 47 12.25 -6.22 -7.22
C ARG A 47 12.61 -5.34 -6.03
N ALA A 48 12.11 -5.69 -4.84
CA ALA A 48 12.20 -4.85 -3.63
C ALA A 48 13.62 -4.68 -3.08
N GLY A 49 14.54 -5.57 -3.39
CA GLY A 49 15.87 -5.55 -2.79
C GLY A 49 16.96 -6.25 -3.60
N PRO A 50 18.16 -6.36 -3.04
CA PRO A 50 19.29 -7.02 -3.71
C PRO A 50 18.97 -8.48 -4.07
N LYS A 51 19.32 -8.88 -5.28
CA LYS A 51 18.98 -10.20 -5.83
C LYS A 51 19.50 -11.37 -4.97
N PHE A 52 20.65 -11.20 -4.32
CA PHE A 52 21.22 -12.21 -3.43
C PHE A 52 20.40 -12.39 -2.12
N ILE A 53 19.59 -11.41 -1.75
CA ILE A 53 18.63 -11.48 -0.64
C ILE A 53 17.28 -12.01 -1.14
N THR A 54 16.70 -11.35 -2.15
CA THR A 54 15.30 -11.58 -2.55
C THR A 54 15.07 -12.96 -3.16
N LYS A 55 16.09 -13.54 -3.80
CA LYS A 55 15.98 -14.89 -4.41
C LYS A 55 15.61 -15.98 -3.38
N ASP A 56 16.07 -15.85 -2.14
CA ASP A 56 15.90 -16.81 -1.06
C ASP A 56 14.94 -16.30 0.06
N ALA A 57 14.35 -15.12 -0.09
CA ALA A 57 13.44 -14.52 0.87
C ALA A 57 12.06 -15.20 0.87
N THR A 58 11.41 -15.19 2.02
CA THR A 58 9.97 -15.49 2.12
C THR A 58 9.20 -14.37 1.41
N ILE A 59 8.22 -14.74 0.58
CA ILE A 59 7.32 -13.77 -0.04
C ILE A 59 5.94 -13.92 0.60
N LEU A 60 5.44 -12.83 1.15
CA LEU A 60 4.11 -12.73 1.73
C LEU A 60 3.21 -11.84 0.87
N ASP A 61 1.92 -12.09 0.95
CA ASP A 61 0.88 -11.16 0.48
C ASP A 61 0.37 -10.31 1.64
N TRP A 62 -0.07 -9.11 1.34
CA TRP A 62 -0.67 -8.23 2.33
C TRP A 62 -1.93 -8.81 2.94
N PRO A 63 -2.21 -8.56 4.21
CA PRO A 63 -3.46 -8.98 4.82
C PRO A 63 -4.64 -8.23 4.19
N VAL A 64 -5.80 -8.91 4.08
CA VAL A 64 -7.02 -8.32 3.53
C VAL A 64 -7.52 -7.11 4.34
N LYS A 65 -7.18 -7.07 5.61
CA LYS A 65 -7.50 -5.95 6.52
C LYS A 65 -6.32 -5.67 7.44
N ALA A 66 -6.20 -4.42 7.87
CA ALA A 66 -5.13 -4.01 8.80
C ALA A 66 -5.07 -4.90 10.05
N GLY A 67 -3.86 -5.30 10.43
CA GLY A 67 -3.60 -6.21 11.56
C GLY A 67 -4.02 -7.67 11.33
N GLY A 68 -4.46 -8.04 10.13
CA GLY A 68 -4.80 -9.41 9.76
C GLY A 68 -3.57 -10.28 9.47
N GLU A 69 -3.85 -11.55 9.13
CA GLU A 69 -2.81 -12.52 8.79
C GLU A 69 -2.24 -12.30 7.40
N TYR A 70 -0.92 -12.40 7.29
CA TYR A 70 -0.20 -12.37 6.02
C TYR A 70 -0.25 -13.75 5.37
N ARG A 71 -0.59 -13.80 4.09
CA ARG A 71 -0.61 -15.04 3.32
C ARG A 71 0.76 -15.35 2.73
N VAL A 72 1.27 -16.56 2.93
CA VAL A 72 2.55 -16.99 2.35
C VAL A 72 2.36 -17.33 0.87
N LEU A 73 3.02 -16.57 -0.01
CA LEU A 73 3.09 -16.86 -1.46
C LEU A 73 4.25 -17.81 -1.79
N ARG A 74 5.38 -17.64 -1.13
CA ARG A 74 6.57 -18.49 -1.27
C ARG A 74 7.32 -18.55 0.06
N LYS A 75 7.63 -19.74 0.54
CA LYS A 75 8.58 -19.95 1.65
C LYS A 75 10.01 -19.68 1.17
N GLY A 76 10.75 -18.88 1.92
CA GLY A 76 12.18 -18.64 1.72
C GLY A 76 13.07 -19.54 2.57
N THR A 77 14.38 -19.40 2.37
CA THR A 77 15.42 -20.12 3.11
C THR A 77 16.34 -19.18 3.90
N ASN A 78 16.20 -17.88 3.73
CA ASN A 78 16.83 -16.86 4.56
C ASN A 78 15.80 -16.19 5.48
N GLU A 79 16.26 -15.29 6.35
CA GLU A 79 15.41 -14.59 7.33
C GLU A 79 14.61 -13.42 6.75
N TRP A 80 14.85 -13.05 5.50
CA TRP A 80 14.20 -11.91 4.87
C TRP A 80 12.77 -12.22 4.43
N THR A 81 11.92 -11.21 4.54
CA THR A 81 10.53 -11.23 4.06
C THR A 81 10.32 -10.12 3.05
N CYS A 82 9.86 -10.45 1.84
CA CYS A 82 9.52 -9.45 0.84
C CYS A 82 8.01 -9.43 0.59
N LEU A 83 7.49 -8.23 0.38
CA LEU A 83 6.09 -7.93 0.10
C LEU A 83 5.97 -7.23 -1.25
N PRO A 84 4.94 -7.52 -2.06
CA PRO A 84 4.63 -6.74 -3.25
C PRO A 84 4.14 -5.35 -2.87
N GLY A 85 3.95 -4.47 -3.85
CA GLY A 85 3.33 -3.17 -3.64
C GLY A 85 2.01 -3.26 -2.87
N VAL A 86 1.72 -2.25 -2.05
CA VAL A 86 0.54 -2.22 -1.18
C VAL A 86 -0.74 -2.14 -2.02
N PRO A 87 -1.68 -3.08 -1.89
CA PRO A 87 -2.93 -3.05 -2.65
C PRO A 87 -3.72 -1.76 -2.41
N GLY A 88 -4.20 -1.16 -3.50
CA GLY A 88 -5.02 0.06 -3.43
C GLY A 88 -4.23 1.36 -3.35
N TYR A 89 -2.91 1.33 -3.24
CA TYR A 89 -2.09 2.53 -3.40
C TYR A 89 -2.02 2.93 -4.88
N SER A 90 -1.74 4.22 -5.13
CA SER A 90 -1.61 4.74 -6.49
C SER A 90 -0.30 4.33 -7.18
N HIS A 91 0.67 3.87 -6.42
CA HIS A 91 2.02 3.52 -6.84
C HIS A 91 2.40 2.12 -6.39
N ASP A 92 3.27 1.49 -7.15
CA ASP A 92 3.81 0.17 -6.86
C ASP A 92 5.10 0.32 -6.04
N GLU A 93 5.06 -0.14 -4.78
CA GLU A 93 6.11 0.10 -3.78
C GLU A 93 6.45 -1.21 -3.04
N PRO A 94 7.05 -2.20 -3.73
CA PRO A 94 7.45 -3.44 -3.07
C PRO A 94 8.57 -3.20 -2.07
N GLY A 95 8.51 -3.89 -0.94
CA GLY A 95 9.50 -3.81 0.14
C GLY A 95 10.06 -5.16 0.57
N CYS A 96 11.32 -5.19 0.99
CA CYS A 96 11.97 -6.39 1.53
C CYS A 96 12.58 -6.07 2.90
N PHE A 97 12.20 -6.81 3.92
CA PHE A 97 12.34 -6.49 5.34
C PHE A 97 13.09 -7.58 6.08
N ASP A 98 14.00 -7.20 6.97
CA ASP A 98 14.55 -8.12 7.95
C ASP A 98 13.50 -8.48 9.03
N PRO A 99 13.75 -9.46 9.91
CA PRO A 99 12.78 -9.86 10.92
C PRO A 99 12.35 -8.74 11.85
N VAL A 100 13.25 -7.83 12.20
CA VAL A 100 12.98 -6.72 13.12
C VAL A 100 12.10 -5.66 12.45
N PHE A 101 12.44 -5.26 11.23
CA PHE A 101 11.63 -4.31 10.48
C PHE A 101 10.24 -4.89 10.15
N MET A 102 10.17 -6.18 9.83
CA MET A 102 8.89 -6.86 9.59
C MET A 102 8.00 -6.89 10.84
N GLN A 103 8.59 -7.07 12.03
CA GLN A 103 7.86 -6.96 13.30
C GLN A 103 7.36 -5.53 13.52
N TRP A 104 8.22 -4.54 13.28
CA TRP A 104 7.86 -3.13 13.39
C TRP A 104 6.67 -2.76 12.50
N ILE A 105 6.67 -3.21 11.21
CA ILE A 105 5.55 -2.99 10.29
C ILE A 105 4.27 -3.64 10.80
N LYS A 106 4.34 -4.90 11.22
CA LYS A 106 3.16 -5.64 11.70
C LYS A 106 2.50 -4.94 12.88
N ASP A 107 3.29 -4.45 13.83
CA ASP A 107 2.76 -3.74 14.99
C ASP A 107 2.17 -2.39 14.59
N SER A 108 2.91 -1.60 13.81
CA SER A 108 2.47 -0.28 13.36
C SER A 108 1.16 -0.35 12.55
N LEU A 109 1.05 -1.28 11.60
CA LEU A 109 -0.16 -1.45 10.79
C LEU A 109 -1.35 -2.00 11.58
N ALA A 110 -1.09 -2.70 12.68
CA ALA A 110 -2.12 -3.15 13.61
C ALA A 110 -2.50 -2.07 14.65
N GLY A 111 -1.94 -0.88 14.55
CA GLY A 111 -2.17 0.22 15.51
C GLY A 111 -1.58 -0.04 16.89
N ARG A 112 -0.59 -0.94 16.99
CA ARG A 112 0.13 -1.22 18.22
C ARG A 112 1.46 -0.47 18.25
N GLU A 113 1.95 -0.20 19.44
CA GLU A 113 3.31 0.28 19.63
C GLU A 113 4.29 -0.82 19.20
N PRO A 114 5.25 -0.52 18.30
CA PRO A 114 6.23 -1.51 17.86
C PRO A 114 7.13 -1.99 18.98
N HIS A 115 7.21 -3.31 19.16
CA HIS A 115 8.04 -3.97 20.15
C HIS A 115 9.29 -4.55 19.48
N ILE A 116 10.28 -3.69 19.25
CA ILE A 116 11.59 -4.08 18.71
C ILE A 116 12.69 -3.71 19.71
N THR A 117 13.70 -4.57 19.83
CA THR A 117 14.80 -4.42 20.79
C THR A 117 16.15 -4.14 20.13
N THR A 118 16.19 -4.12 18.80
CA THR A 118 17.39 -3.84 18.01
C THR A 118 17.01 -3.12 16.72
N ILE A 119 18.01 -2.72 15.95
CA ILE A 119 17.82 -2.06 14.66
C ILE A 119 17.28 -3.05 13.63
N GLY A 120 16.29 -2.63 12.87
CA GLY A 120 15.75 -3.33 11.70
C GLY A 120 16.04 -2.59 10.41
N ILE A 121 16.20 -3.33 9.32
CA ILE A 121 16.56 -2.82 8.00
C ILE A 121 15.55 -3.28 6.96
N ALA A 122 15.22 -2.37 6.03
CA ALA A 122 14.41 -2.69 4.85
C ALA A 122 15.02 -2.13 3.58
N TYR A 123 14.73 -2.79 2.47
CA TYR A 123 15.05 -2.32 1.12
C TYR A 123 13.78 -1.97 0.36
N MET A 124 13.82 -0.86 -0.39
CA MET A 124 12.83 -0.47 -1.38
C MET A 124 13.55 -0.04 -2.68
N TYR A 125 13.96 -1.03 -3.48
CA TYR A 125 14.75 -0.78 -4.70
C TYR A 125 13.95 -0.17 -5.84
N VAL A 126 12.62 -0.31 -5.82
CA VAL A 126 11.73 0.39 -6.78
C VAL A 126 11.52 1.84 -6.37
N GLY A 127 11.81 2.16 -5.11
CA GLY A 127 11.53 3.45 -4.52
C GLY A 127 10.15 3.50 -3.88
N ALA A 128 9.76 4.68 -3.44
CA ALA A 128 8.45 4.97 -2.86
C ALA A 128 8.00 6.38 -3.24
N TRP A 129 6.70 6.61 -3.22
CA TRP A 129 6.11 7.92 -3.36
C TRP A 129 5.71 8.42 -1.98
N VAL A 130 6.26 9.54 -1.59
CA VAL A 130 6.07 10.10 -0.25
C VAL A 130 5.57 11.54 -0.33
N PRO A 131 4.86 12.03 0.70
CA PRO A 131 4.47 13.42 0.76
C PRO A 131 5.69 14.34 0.67
N ALA A 132 5.60 15.41 -0.12
CA ALA A 132 6.67 16.39 -0.26
C ALA A 132 7.05 17.04 1.08
N LYS A 133 6.12 17.04 2.04
CA LYS A 133 6.39 17.42 3.44
C LYS A 133 5.89 16.30 4.35
N SER A 134 6.81 15.67 5.05
CA SER A 134 6.49 14.65 6.04
C SER A 134 5.43 15.15 7.03
N GLY A 135 4.40 14.33 7.30
CA GLY A 135 3.32 14.66 8.22
C GLY A 135 2.15 15.47 7.65
N LYS A 136 2.14 15.76 6.35
CA LYS A 136 0.95 16.29 5.66
C LYS A 136 0.14 15.15 5.05
N ASP A 137 -1.18 15.23 5.17
CA ASP A 137 -2.07 14.40 4.37
C ASP A 137 -1.84 14.72 2.89
N ILE A 138 -1.65 13.68 2.08
CA ILE A 138 -1.52 13.83 0.63
C ILE A 138 -2.91 14.14 0.08
N THR A 139 -3.10 15.35 -0.38
CA THR A 139 -4.37 15.80 -0.95
C THR A 139 -4.39 15.71 -2.47
N SER A 140 -3.21 15.62 -3.09
CA SER A 140 -3.07 15.45 -4.54
C SER A 140 -1.75 14.78 -4.90
N LYS A 141 -1.67 14.17 -6.10
CA LYS A 141 -0.43 13.60 -6.63
C LYS A 141 0.70 14.63 -6.80
N SER A 142 0.39 15.92 -6.88
CA SER A 142 1.38 17.01 -6.96
C SER A 142 2.09 17.24 -5.63
N ASP A 143 1.56 16.73 -4.53
CA ASP A 143 2.16 16.85 -3.19
C ASP A 143 3.08 15.69 -2.84
N GLU A 144 3.27 14.75 -3.77
CA GLU A 144 4.18 13.61 -3.64
C GLU A 144 5.48 13.85 -4.39
N PHE A 145 6.57 13.27 -3.91
CA PHE A 145 7.80 13.10 -4.67
C PHE A 145 8.25 11.65 -4.66
N HIS A 146 8.90 11.22 -5.73
CA HIS A 146 9.44 9.88 -5.83
C HIS A 146 10.81 9.84 -5.17
N VAL A 147 10.90 9.11 -4.06
CA VAL A 147 12.18 8.69 -3.49
C VAL A 147 12.63 7.48 -4.29
N GLY A 148 13.74 7.61 -5.01
CA GLY A 148 14.32 6.50 -5.75
C GLY A 148 14.68 5.31 -4.86
N PRO A 149 15.51 4.38 -5.32
CA PRO A 149 16.00 3.28 -4.50
C PRO A 149 16.53 3.76 -3.16
N HIS A 150 16.11 3.11 -2.07
CA HIS A 150 16.52 3.50 -0.72
C HIS A 150 16.51 2.33 0.26
N ILE A 151 17.19 2.56 1.38
CA ILE A 151 17.15 1.70 2.57
C ILE A 151 16.37 2.44 3.64
N MET A 152 15.59 1.70 4.41
CA MET A 152 14.95 2.21 5.63
C MET A 152 15.56 1.53 6.85
N ILE A 153 15.65 2.29 7.94
CA ILE A 153 16.16 1.81 9.22
C ILE A 153 15.17 2.18 10.31
N VAL A 154 14.74 1.19 11.08
CA VAL A 154 13.97 1.37 12.33
C VAL A 154 14.88 1.10 13.53
N SER A 155 14.62 1.78 14.64
CA SER A 155 15.34 1.57 15.90
C SER A 155 14.35 1.44 17.06
N PRO A 156 14.76 0.81 18.16
CA PRO A 156 13.99 0.79 19.39
C PRO A 156 13.55 2.19 19.83
N ARG A 157 12.42 2.28 20.50
CA ARG A 157 11.79 3.55 20.84
C ARG A 157 12.68 4.46 21.71
N GLU A 158 13.44 3.87 22.59
CA GLU A 158 14.43 4.59 23.42
C GLU A 158 15.50 5.33 22.61
N ASN A 159 15.77 4.89 21.37
CA ASN A 159 16.74 5.50 20.46
C ASN A 159 16.10 6.47 19.46
N GLN A 160 14.78 6.64 19.47
CA GLN A 160 14.06 7.52 18.54
C GLN A 160 14.47 8.99 18.62
N LYS A 161 14.98 9.41 19.77
CA LYS A 161 15.49 10.77 20.00
C LYS A 161 16.63 11.12 19.02
N GLU A 162 17.49 10.17 18.72
CA GLU A 162 18.61 10.37 17.81
C GLU A 162 18.13 10.60 16.37
N LEU A 163 17.03 9.93 15.99
CA LEU A 163 16.44 10.09 14.66
C LEU A 163 15.81 11.48 14.45
N GLN A 164 15.41 12.16 15.52
CA GLN A 164 14.80 13.49 15.44
C GLN A 164 15.77 14.58 14.94
N SER A 165 17.09 14.31 14.95
CA SER A 165 18.10 15.21 14.41
C SER A 165 18.13 15.25 12.88
N PHE A 166 17.56 14.25 12.21
CA PHE A 166 17.49 14.22 10.76
C PHE A 166 16.37 15.12 10.23
N SER A 167 16.55 15.59 8.99
CA SER A 167 15.50 16.33 8.29
C SER A 167 14.21 15.52 8.17
N ARG A 168 13.08 16.20 8.07
CA ARG A 168 11.81 15.59 7.62
C ARG A 168 11.54 15.82 6.14
N ASP A 169 12.40 16.55 5.45
CA ASP A 169 12.34 16.81 4.02
C ASP A 169 13.37 15.94 3.30
N GLY A 170 12.88 14.95 2.55
CA GLY A 170 13.69 14.06 1.73
C GLY A 170 13.82 14.48 0.27
N SER A 171 13.20 15.61 -0.12
CA SER A 171 13.14 16.06 -1.52
C SER A 171 14.50 16.43 -2.11
N ASN A 172 15.48 16.67 -1.27
CA ASN A 172 16.87 17.02 -1.64
C ASN A 172 17.80 15.80 -1.79
N GLY A 173 17.27 14.57 -1.61
CA GLY A 173 18.04 13.32 -1.68
C GLY A 173 18.96 13.03 -0.49
N MET A 174 18.90 13.84 0.56
CA MET A 174 19.62 13.60 1.81
C MET A 174 18.86 12.61 2.71
N PRO A 175 19.54 11.92 3.65
CA PRO A 175 18.85 11.13 4.66
C PRO A 175 17.79 11.94 5.40
N TYR A 176 16.63 11.35 5.60
CA TYR A 176 15.52 12.00 6.30
C TYR A 176 14.72 10.99 7.13
N VAL A 177 13.89 11.49 8.04
CA VAL A 177 13.00 10.65 8.84
C VAL A 177 11.55 10.80 8.39
N ALA A 178 10.85 9.66 8.40
CA ALA A 178 9.43 9.57 8.12
C ALA A 178 8.73 8.73 9.20
N HIS A 179 7.42 8.63 9.12
CA HIS A 179 6.60 7.73 9.94
C HIS A 179 5.48 7.14 9.09
N LEU A 180 4.96 5.98 9.47
CA LEU A 180 3.76 5.44 8.84
C LEU A 180 2.54 6.34 9.15
N PRO A 181 1.51 6.36 8.30
CA PRO A 181 0.37 7.29 8.42
C PRO A 181 -0.30 7.29 9.81
N ASN A 182 -0.34 6.15 10.46
CA ASN A 182 -0.96 5.99 11.80
C ASN A 182 0.09 5.80 12.91
N GLY A 183 1.39 5.94 12.59
CA GLY A 183 2.50 5.69 13.51
C GLY A 183 3.10 6.96 14.08
N THR A 184 3.57 6.88 15.30
CA THR A 184 4.37 7.93 15.94
C THR A 184 5.87 7.64 15.85
N ASP A 185 6.24 6.38 15.60
CA ASP A 185 7.62 5.95 15.55
C ASP A 185 8.27 6.29 14.21
N LEU A 186 9.43 6.89 14.32
CA LEU A 186 10.23 7.32 13.17
C LEU A 186 10.99 6.15 12.57
N TYR A 187 11.18 6.22 11.27
CA TYR A 187 12.19 5.44 10.57
C TYR A 187 13.07 6.36 9.74
N LEU A 188 14.35 6.01 9.61
CA LEU A 188 15.31 6.74 8.80
C LEU A 188 15.26 6.21 7.37
N VAL A 189 15.20 7.09 6.40
CA VAL A 189 15.28 6.80 4.97
C VAL A 189 16.64 7.25 4.46
N LEU A 190 17.36 6.35 3.81
CA LEU A 190 18.66 6.55 3.19
C LEU A 190 18.53 6.39 1.67
N PRO A 191 18.23 7.47 0.92
CA PRO A 191 18.18 7.40 -0.54
C PRO A 191 19.56 7.07 -1.12
N PHE A 192 19.58 6.25 -2.17
CA PHE A 192 20.80 6.02 -2.96
C PHE A 192 20.44 5.98 -4.44
N ARG A 193 21.39 6.38 -5.30
CA ARG A 193 21.23 6.26 -6.74
C ARG A 193 21.66 4.87 -7.17
N GLN A 194 20.95 4.30 -8.14
CA GLN A 194 21.47 3.16 -8.88
C GLN A 194 22.70 3.62 -9.66
N TRP A 195 23.77 2.80 -9.65
CA TRP A 195 25.04 3.12 -10.32
C TRP A 195 24.90 3.20 -11.85
N ASP A 196 23.78 2.73 -12.41
CA ASP A 196 23.53 2.59 -13.84
C ASP A 196 22.70 3.75 -14.45
N GLU A 197 22.28 4.73 -13.65
CA GLU A 197 21.62 5.93 -14.16
C GLU A 197 22.65 6.98 -14.57
N LYS A 198 23.20 6.80 -15.82
CA LYS A 198 23.86 7.85 -16.57
C LYS A 198 22.99 8.35 -17.70
#